data_34ea24fe07fdf2f2db2705eeedfd8ae6
#
_entry.id   34ea24fe07fdf2f2db2705eeedfd8ae6
#
_cell.length_a   1.000
_cell.length_b   1.000
_cell.length_c   1.000
_cell.angle_alpha   90.00
_cell.angle_beta   90.00
_cell.angle_gamma   90.00
#
_symmetry.space_group_name_H-M   'P 1'
#
loop_
_entity.id
_entity.type
_entity.pdbx_description
1 polymer ?
#
loop_
_entity_poly.entity_id
_entity_poly.type
_entity_poly.pdbx_seq_one_letter_code
_entity_poly.pdbx_strand_id
1 'polypeptide(L)'
;RIYKKKVTLSKCGVNVRGRSSLLRINYRTTEEIRKYAFALLKGIDFDDLDDDYDDGRICQSLTHGTAPKINKFSGAAEELDYLVQSLNDMVTQGIALKDICIVTRTHPLLDGYIAGLTARGIRTYEIRRSKLDDPGYDGVRMATMHRVKGLEFRHVFVVAANRNVLPLSSAIINTDA
;
A
#
# COMPACT_ATOMS: atom_id res chain seq x y z
N ARG A 1 -10.70 5.89 -3.32
CA ARG A 1 -11.25 5.04 -2.22
C ARG A 1 -11.09 3.57 -2.54
N ILE A 2 -10.69 2.75 -1.57
CA ILE A 2 -10.59 1.29 -1.72
C ILE A 2 -11.99 0.64 -1.82
N TYR A 3 -13.02 1.26 -1.24
CA TYR A 3 -14.39 0.78 -1.26
C TYR A 3 -15.28 1.63 -2.16
N LYS A 4 -16.11 0.98 -2.99
CA LYS A 4 -16.97 1.63 -4.01
C LYS A 4 -18.13 2.47 -3.43
N LYS A 5 -18.47 2.36 -2.14
CA LYS A 5 -19.62 3.09 -1.58
C LYS A 5 -19.26 4.57 -1.35
N LYS A 6 -19.91 5.47 -2.07
CA LYS A 6 -19.94 6.90 -1.76
C LYS A 6 -20.98 7.10 -0.64
N VAL A 7 -20.49 7.37 0.57
CA VAL A 7 -21.32 7.79 1.69
C VAL A 7 -20.82 9.16 2.09
N THR A 8 -21.67 10.17 1.98
CA THR A 8 -21.41 11.51 2.51
C THR A 8 -22.05 11.63 3.90
N LEU A 9 -21.40 12.31 4.82
CA LEU A 9 -21.90 12.49 6.18
C LEU A 9 -23.25 13.22 6.16
N SER A 10 -23.44 14.18 5.25
CA SER A 10 -24.70 14.88 5.04
C SER A 10 -25.86 13.95 4.67
N LYS A 11 -25.62 12.91 3.85
CA LYS A 11 -26.64 11.89 3.51
C LYS A 11 -26.98 10.97 4.69
N CYS A 12 -26.11 10.91 5.69
CA CYS A 12 -26.33 10.19 6.94
C CYS A 12 -27.00 11.08 8.01
N GLY A 13 -27.43 12.30 7.65
CA GLY A 13 -28.05 13.24 8.60
C GLY A 13 -27.06 13.99 9.50
N VAL A 14 -25.75 13.85 9.26
CA VAL A 14 -24.72 14.54 10.03
C VAL A 14 -24.34 15.85 9.34
N ASN A 15 -24.69 16.99 9.95
CA ASN A 15 -24.28 18.30 9.43
C ASN A 15 -22.89 18.66 9.93
N VAL A 16 -21.90 18.64 9.01
CA VAL A 16 -20.50 18.97 9.30
C VAL A 16 -20.06 20.33 8.76
N ARG A 17 -20.96 21.07 8.10
CA ARG A 17 -20.63 22.39 7.54
C ARG A 17 -20.17 23.33 8.65
N GLY A 18 -18.97 23.91 8.47
CA GLY A 18 -18.33 24.80 9.44
C GLY A 18 -17.81 24.12 10.71
N ARG A 19 -17.81 22.76 10.76
CA ARG A 19 -17.32 21.96 11.89
C ARG A 19 -16.22 20.99 11.49
N SER A 20 -15.75 21.05 10.26
CA SER A 20 -14.62 20.27 9.76
C SER A 20 -13.33 21.07 9.88
N SER A 21 -12.23 20.38 10.17
CA SER A 21 -10.88 20.94 10.09
C SER A 21 -9.98 19.97 9.33
N LEU A 22 -9.17 20.52 8.42
CA LEU A 22 -8.20 19.75 7.65
C LEU A 22 -6.96 19.48 8.49
N LEU A 23 -6.58 18.19 8.60
CA LEU A 23 -5.31 17.80 9.17
C LEU A 23 -4.20 18.05 8.13
N ARG A 24 -3.35 19.04 8.41
CA ARG A 24 -2.28 19.47 7.49
C ARG A 24 -0.96 18.75 7.70
N ILE A 25 -0.85 17.96 8.76
CA ILE A 25 0.38 17.24 9.11
C ILE A 25 0.14 15.75 8.98
N ASN A 26 0.98 15.12 8.15
CA ASN A 26 1.04 13.67 8.02
C ASN A 26 2.28 13.17 8.77
N TYR A 27 2.07 12.35 9.79
CA TYR A 27 3.13 11.72 10.57
C TYR A 27 3.34 10.24 10.22
N ARG A 28 2.50 9.70 9.34
CA ARG A 28 2.48 8.26 9.00
C ARG A 28 3.46 7.90 7.89
N THR A 29 3.59 8.74 6.87
CA THR A 29 4.46 8.49 5.71
C THR A 29 5.50 9.58 5.57
N THR A 30 6.63 9.24 4.94
CA THR A 30 7.65 10.23 4.62
C THR A 30 7.18 11.19 3.52
N GLU A 31 7.78 12.37 3.45
CA GLU A 31 7.42 13.39 2.46
C GLU A 31 7.64 12.90 1.03
N GLU A 32 8.68 12.07 0.80
CA GLU A 32 8.99 11.50 -0.50
C GLU A 32 7.91 10.51 -0.95
N ILE A 33 7.44 9.64 -0.04
CA ILE A 33 6.33 8.71 -0.33
C ILE A 33 5.05 9.49 -0.61
N ARG A 34 4.75 10.52 0.21
CA ARG A 34 3.58 11.36 0.02
C ARG A 34 3.61 12.05 -1.35
N LYS A 35 4.70 12.74 -1.67
CA LYS A 35 4.86 13.43 -2.97
C LYS A 35 4.70 12.47 -4.14
N TYR A 36 5.29 11.30 -4.04
CA TYR A 36 5.17 10.28 -5.07
C TYR A 36 3.73 9.81 -5.26
N ALA A 37 3.03 9.53 -4.16
CA ALA A 37 1.63 9.10 -4.20
C ALA A 37 0.71 10.18 -4.80
N PHE A 38 0.90 11.45 -4.41
CA PHE A 38 0.14 12.57 -4.99
C PHE A 38 0.45 12.81 -6.47
N ALA A 39 1.70 12.59 -6.89
CA ALA A 39 2.06 12.71 -8.31
C ALA A 39 1.28 11.70 -9.20
N LEU A 40 0.96 10.51 -8.67
CA LEU A 40 0.13 9.51 -9.37
C LEU A 40 -1.34 9.93 -9.49
N LEU A 41 -1.81 10.82 -8.61
CA LEU A 41 -3.18 11.32 -8.61
C LEU A 41 -3.36 12.62 -9.39
N LYS A 42 -2.27 13.15 -9.97
CA LYS A 42 -2.32 14.41 -10.73
C LYS A 42 -3.27 14.28 -11.92
N GLY A 43 -4.28 15.16 -11.98
CA GLY A 43 -5.30 15.15 -13.02
C GLY A 43 -6.48 14.21 -12.75
N ILE A 44 -6.52 13.58 -11.57
CA ILE A 44 -7.67 12.79 -11.12
C ILE A 44 -8.41 13.61 -10.07
N ASP A 45 -9.68 13.88 -10.34
CA ASP A 45 -10.55 14.51 -9.34
C ASP A 45 -10.88 13.52 -8.23
N PHE A 46 -10.63 13.91 -7.01
CA PHE A 46 -11.07 13.17 -5.83
C PHE A 46 -11.76 14.11 -4.86
N ASP A 47 -12.90 13.65 -4.38
CA ASP A 47 -13.68 14.33 -3.36
C ASP A 47 -13.27 13.84 -1.95
N ASP A 48 -13.41 14.66 -0.98
CA ASP A 48 -13.46 14.23 0.40
C ASP A 48 -14.87 13.70 0.76
N LEU A 49 -15.12 13.39 2.03
CA LEU A 49 -16.39 12.81 2.48
C LEU A 49 -17.56 13.81 2.45
N ASP A 50 -17.28 15.09 2.28
CA ASP A 50 -18.23 16.20 2.40
C ASP A 50 -18.47 16.95 1.08
N ASP A 51 -18.05 16.37 -0.05
CA ASP A 51 -18.10 16.96 -1.41
C ASP A 51 -17.24 18.25 -1.56
N ASP A 52 -16.33 18.52 -0.61
CA ASP A 52 -15.33 19.57 -0.75
C ASP A 52 -14.12 19.08 -1.55
N TYR A 53 -13.50 19.97 -2.32
CA TYR A 53 -12.34 19.67 -3.15
C TYR A 53 -11.07 19.72 -2.29
N ASP A 54 -10.49 18.55 -1.99
CA ASP A 54 -9.17 18.44 -1.35
C ASP A 54 -8.10 18.15 -2.42
N ASP A 55 -7.28 19.14 -2.71
CA ASP A 55 -6.14 19.00 -3.63
C ASP A 55 -4.91 18.36 -2.97
N GLY A 56 -4.97 18.04 -1.68
CA GLY A 56 -3.90 17.41 -0.91
C GLY A 56 -2.59 18.21 -0.83
N ARG A 57 -2.54 19.41 -1.42
CA ARG A 57 -1.31 20.22 -1.51
C ARG A 57 -0.90 20.84 -0.18
N ILE A 58 -1.83 20.95 0.75
CA ILE A 58 -1.64 21.63 2.03
C ILE A 58 -1.06 20.69 3.09
N CYS A 59 -1.08 19.38 2.84
CA CYS A 59 -0.55 18.39 3.77
C CYS A 59 0.98 18.24 3.61
N GLN A 60 1.71 18.24 4.72
CA GLN A 60 3.16 18.02 4.77
C GLN A 60 3.45 16.84 5.69
N SER A 61 4.47 16.06 5.35
CA SER A 61 4.96 15.01 6.26
C SER A 61 6.05 15.55 7.17
N LEU A 62 6.03 15.11 8.44
CA LEU A 62 7.06 15.50 9.41
C LEU A 62 8.38 14.75 9.22
N THR A 63 8.36 13.62 8.52
CA THR A 63 9.51 12.75 8.35
C THR A 63 9.94 12.72 6.89
N HIS A 64 11.23 12.52 6.69
CA HIS A 64 11.87 12.34 5.40
C HIS A 64 12.46 10.94 5.29
N GLY A 65 12.60 10.43 4.07
CA GLY A 65 13.16 9.11 3.83
C GLY A 65 13.55 8.90 2.37
N THR A 66 13.84 7.67 2.01
CA THR A 66 14.19 7.33 0.64
C THR A 66 12.97 7.45 -0.28
N ALA A 67 13.17 8.02 -1.47
CA ALA A 67 12.13 8.05 -2.49
C ALA A 67 11.72 6.62 -2.91
N PRO A 68 10.44 6.37 -3.23
CA PRO A 68 9.99 5.09 -3.75
C PRO A 68 10.78 4.68 -5.00
N LYS A 69 11.22 3.43 -5.05
CA LYS A 69 11.93 2.86 -6.19
C LYS A 69 10.97 2.01 -7.01
N ILE A 70 11.05 2.14 -8.34
CA ILE A 70 10.30 1.30 -9.27
C ILE A 70 11.31 0.45 -10.04
N ASN A 71 11.15 -0.86 -9.94
CA ASN A 71 11.92 -1.82 -10.70
C ASN A 71 11.02 -2.52 -11.71
N LYS A 72 11.57 -2.79 -12.89
CA LYS A 72 10.87 -3.52 -13.95
C LYS A 72 11.59 -4.85 -14.16
N PHE A 73 10.81 -5.90 -14.32
CA PHE A 73 11.29 -7.26 -14.49
C PHE A 73 10.69 -7.87 -15.75
N SER A 74 11.39 -8.81 -16.36
CA SER A 74 10.91 -9.56 -17.53
C SER A 74 9.83 -10.58 -17.17
N GLY A 75 9.75 -10.97 -15.88
CA GLY A 75 8.77 -11.93 -15.39
C GLY A 75 8.78 -12.09 -13.87
N ALA A 76 7.83 -12.86 -13.38
CA ALA A 76 7.64 -13.09 -11.94
C ALA A 76 8.84 -13.79 -11.27
N ALA A 77 9.58 -14.62 -12.00
CA ALA A 77 10.76 -15.29 -11.46
C ALA A 77 11.87 -14.30 -11.13
N GLU A 78 12.16 -13.38 -12.05
CA GLU A 78 13.17 -12.33 -11.85
C GLU A 78 12.77 -11.37 -10.73
N GLU A 79 11.49 -10.99 -10.66
CA GLU A 79 10.96 -10.18 -9.56
C GLU A 79 11.14 -10.88 -8.22
N LEU A 80 10.87 -12.19 -8.15
CA LEU A 80 11.02 -12.98 -6.93
C LEU A 80 12.49 -13.11 -6.52
N ASP A 81 13.41 -13.34 -7.46
CA ASP A 81 14.84 -13.41 -7.18
C ASP A 81 15.39 -12.07 -6.67
N TYR A 82 14.95 -10.96 -7.26
CA TYR A 82 15.26 -9.62 -6.77
C TYR A 82 14.74 -9.38 -5.34
N LEU A 83 13.51 -9.82 -5.03
CA LEU A 83 12.96 -9.73 -3.69
C LEU A 83 13.81 -10.48 -2.67
N VAL A 84 14.17 -11.74 -2.98
CA VAL A 84 15.00 -12.56 -2.09
C VAL A 84 16.34 -11.89 -1.83
N GLN A 85 17.00 -11.39 -2.86
CA GLN A 85 18.26 -10.66 -2.70
C GLN A 85 18.07 -9.42 -1.83
N SER A 86 17.05 -8.60 -2.12
CA SER A 86 16.75 -7.39 -1.35
C SER A 86 16.48 -7.69 0.12
N LEU A 87 15.71 -8.75 0.42
CA LEU A 87 15.43 -9.16 1.79
C LEU A 87 16.70 -9.61 2.52
N ASN A 88 17.56 -10.38 1.87
CA ASN A 88 18.84 -10.81 2.45
C ASN A 88 19.77 -9.63 2.73
N ASP A 89 19.84 -8.66 1.82
CA ASP A 89 20.63 -7.44 2.00
C ASP A 89 20.10 -6.61 3.19
N MET A 90 18.78 -6.50 3.33
CA MET A 90 18.15 -5.80 4.46
C MET A 90 18.41 -6.50 5.80
N VAL A 91 18.33 -7.82 5.83
CA VAL A 91 18.68 -8.62 7.04
C VAL A 91 20.15 -8.43 7.40
N THR A 92 21.05 -8.43 6.42
CA THR A 92 22.48 -8.17 6.64
C THR A 92 22.73 -6.77 7.23
N GLN A 93 21.86 -5.80 6.90
CA GLN A 93 21.87 -4.46 7.47
C GLN A 93 21.20 -4.36 8.85
N GLY A 94 20.76 -5.49 9.42
CA GLY A 94 20.13 -5.56 10.74
C GLY A 94 18.63 -5.24 10.75
N ILE A 95 17.97 -5.20 9.58
CA ILE A 95 16.52 -4.99 9.49
C ILE A 95 15.82 -6.33 9.77
N ALA A 96 14.92 -6.34 10.74
CA ALA A 96 14.13 -7.53 11.05
C ALA A 96 13.08 -7.80 9.95
N LEU A 97 12.89 -9.06 9.59
CA LEU A 97 11.91 -9.43 8.54
C LEU A 97 10.49 -8.98 8.90
N LYS A 98 10.14 -8.95 10.18
CA LYS A 98 8.83 -8.50 10.68
C LYS A 98 8.54 -7.01 10.40
N ASP A 99 9.56 -6.19 10.17
CA ASP A 99 9.43 -4.76 9.83
C ASP A 99 9.16 -4.54 8.34
N ILE A 100 9.16 -5.62 7.55
CA ILE A 100 8.99 -5.61 6.10
C ILE A 100 7.62 -6.21 5.74
N CYS A 101 6.89 -5.54 4.86
CA CYS A 101 5.64 -6.04 4.30
C CYS A 101 5.71 -6.16 2.78
N ILE A 102 5.29 -7.31 2.25
CA ILE A 102 5.08 -7.53 0.83
C ILE A 102 3.58 -7.53 0.56
N VAL A 103 3.17 -6.68 -0.37
CA VAL A 103 1.77 -6.40 -0.65
C VAL A 103 1.43 -6.78 -2.07
N THR A 104 0.37 -7.58 -2.23
CA THR A 104 -0.18 -7.98 -3.53
C THR A 104 -1.60 -7.45 -3.73
N ARG A 105 -2.07 -7.45 -4.97
CA ARG A 105 -3.45 -7.03 -5.28
C ARG A 105 -4.48 -8.11 -4.93
N THR A 106 -4.15 -9.38 -5.14
CA THR A 106 -5.08 -10.52 -5.00
C THR A 106 -4.49 -11.63 -4.16
N HIS A 107 -5.34 -12.50 -3.60
CA HIS A 107 -4.91 -13.67 -2.84
C HIS A 107 -4.11 -14.69 -3.67
N PRO A 108 -4.50 -15.06 -4.91
CA PRO A 108 -3.68 -15.99 -5.70
C PRO A 108 -2.25 -15.50 -5.93
N LEU A 109 -2.05 -14.20 -6.13
CA LEU A 109 -0.70 -13.63 -6.21
C LEU A 109 0.02 -13.74 -4.87
N LEU A 110 -0.67 -13.44 -3.77
CA LEU A 110 -0.11 -13.56 -2.42
C LEU A 110 0.40 -14.97 -2.15
N ASP A 111 -0.43 -15.97 -2.43
CA ASP A 111 -0.10 -17.39 -2.22
C ASP A 111 1.14 -17.80 -3.05
N GLY A 112 1.22 -17.32 -4.30
CA GLY A 112 2.38 -17.56 -5.18
C GLY A 112 3.68 -16.98 -4.62
N TYR A 113 3.65 -15.74 -4.12
CA TYR A 113 4.82 -15.11 -3.50
C TYR A 113 5.20 -15.76 -2.17
N ILE A 114 4.24 -16.16 -1.34
CA ILE A 114 4.50 -16.92 -0.10
C ILE A 114 5.22 -18.23 -0.42
N ALA A 115 4.69 -19.00 -1.35
CA ALA A 115 5.30 -20.28 -1.78
C ALA A 115 6.71 -20.06 -2.34
N GLY A 116 6.88 -19.06 -3.22
CA GLY A 116 8.17 -18.77 -3.85
C GLY A 116 9.26 -18.31 -2.87
N LEU A 117 8.90 -17.46 -1.89
CA LEU A 117 9.80 -17.00 -0.83
C LEU A 117 10.14 -18.13 0.15
N THR A 118 9.14 -18.90 0.57
CA THR A 118 9.34 -20.05 1.47
C THR A 118 10.26 -21.10 0.84
N ALA A 119 10.08 -21.41 -0.44
CA ALA A 119 10.95 -22.34 -1.16
C ALA A 119 12.42 -21.85 -1.24
N ARG A 120 12.67 -20.55 -1.07
CA ARG A 120 14.00 -19.93 -1.02
C ARG A 120 14.50 -19.66 0.39
N GLY A 121 13.84 -20.25 1.41
CA GLY A 121 14.26 -20.16 2.81
C GLY A 121 13.88 -18.86 3.53
N ILE A 122 13.09 -17.98 2.90
CA ILE A 122 12.60 -16.75 3.54
C ILE A 122 11.37 -17.08 4.39
N ARG A 123 11.44 -16.74 5.68
CA ARG A 123 10.31 -16.90 6.59
C ARG A 123 9.25 -15.85 6.27
N THR A 124 8.00 -16.29 6.11
CA THR A 124 6.86 -15.43 5.80
C THR A 124 5.78 -15.53 6.89
N TYR A 125 5.02 -14.46 7.07
CA TYR A 125 3.88 -14.40 7.96
C TYR A 125 2.71 -13.73 7.27
N GLU A 126 1.67 -14.51 6.94
CA GLU A 126 0.48 -13.97 6.30
C GLU A 126 -0.43 -13.27 7.33
N ILE A 127 -0.76 -12.00 7.06
CA ILE A 127 -1.71 -11.22 7.86
C ILE A 127 -3.13 -11.54 7.41
N ARG A 128 -3.87 -12.27 8.22
CA ARG A 128 -5.27 -12.67 8.00
C ARG A 128 -6.23 -11.92 8.91
N ARG A 129 -7.50 -11.81 8.48
CA ARG A 129 -8.53 -11.18 9.30
C ARG A 129 -8.81 -11.96 10.60
N SER A 130 -8.67 -13.27 10.54
CA SER A 130 -8.98 -14.21 11.63
C SER A 130 -7.82 -14.44 12.59
N LYS A 131 -6.63 -13.87 12.33
CA LYS A 131 -5.43 -14.11 13.13
C LYS A 131 -4.79 -12.77 13.48
N LEU A 132 -4.59 -12.55 14.79
CA LEU A 132 -3.81 -11.41 15.27
C LEU A 132 -2.37 -11.52 14.76
N ASP A 133 -1.72 -10.37 14.53
CA ASP A 133 -0.30 -10.35 14.23
C ASP A 133 0.49 -10.89 15.43
N ASP A 134 1.53 -11.65 15.14
CA ASP A 134 2.47 -12.15 16.15
C ASP A 134 3.77 -11.33 16.07
N PRO A 135 3.95 -10.34 16.94
CA PRO A 135 5.15 -9.50 16.93
C PRO A 135 6.42 -10.27 17.32
N GLY A 136 6.28 -11.45 17.94
CA GLY A 136 7.38 -12.34 18.29
C GLY A 136 7.91 -13.13 17.09
N TYR A 137 7.09 -13.35 16.07
CA TYR A 137 7.51 -14.10 14.89
C TYR A 137 8.26 -13.21 13.90
N ASP A 138 9.54 -13.51 13.67
CA ASP A 138 10.36 -12.81 12.69
C ASP A 138 10.23 -13.44 11.31
N GLY A 139 9.30 -12.97 10.53
CA GLY A 139 9.03 -13.33 9.14
C GLY A 139 8.45 -12.15 8.37
N VAL A 140 8.71 -12.08 7.07
CA VAL A 140 8.18 -11.02 6.20
C VAL A 140 6.66 -11.03 6.26
N ARG A 141 6.07 -9.89 6.53
CA ARG A 141 4.60 -9.73 6.55
C ARG A 141 4.06 -9.75 5.12
N MET A 142 3.13 -10.67 4.88
CA MET A 142 2.53 -10.90 3.57
C MET A 142 1.04 -10.57 3.63
N ALA A 143 0.55 -9.69 2.76
CA ALA A 143 -0.85 -9.30 2.78
C ALA A 143 -1.35 -8.77 1.44
N THR A 144 -2.67 -8.73 1.26
CA THR A 144 -3.27 -7.99 0.15
C THR A 144 -3.37 -6.49 0.48
N MET A 145 -3.42 -5.63 -0.55
CA MET A 145 -3.59 -4.18 -0.41
C MET A 145 -4.78 -3.79 0.45
N HIS A 146 -5.88 -4.56 0.38
CA HIS A 146 -7.04 -4.31 1.22
C HIS A 146 -6.77 -4.62 2.69
N ARG A 147 -5.95 -5.62 2.95
CA ARG A 147 -5.68 -6.09 4.30
C ARG A 147 -4.70 -5.18 5.05
N VAL A 148 -3.73 -4.60 4.37
CA VAL A 148 -2.75 -3.69 4.99
C VAL A 148 -3.31 -2.30 5.30
N LYS A 149 -4.52 -1.98 4.87
CA LYS A 149 -5.12 -0.68 5.17
C LYS A 149 -5.17 -0.43 6.67
N GLY A 150 -4.49 0.62 7.11
CA GLY A 150 -4.41 1.03 8.52
C GLY A 150 -3.24 0.40 9.29
N LEU A 151 -2.50 -0.54 8.68
CA LEU A 151 -1.26 -1.06 9.25
C LEU A 151 -0.06 -0.22 8.82
N GLU A 152 1.02 -0.29 9.58
CA GLU A 152 2.25 0.47 9.36
C GLU A 152 3.45 -0.48 9.35
N PHE A 153 4.33 -0.31 8.36
CA PHE A 153 5.56 -1.07 8.20
C PHE A 153 6.71 -0.13 7.84
N ARG A 154 7.91 -0.45 8.30
CA ARG A 154 9.10 0.36 7.98
C ARG A 154 9.47 0.25 6.50
N HIS A 155 9.26 -0.93 5.91
CA HIS A 155 9.57 -1.19 4.50
C HIS A 155 8.39 -1.90 3.84
N VAL A 156 8.00 -1.45 2.66
CA VAL A 156 6.89 -2.04 1.91
C VAL A 156 7.33 -2.32 0.48
N PHE A 157 7.13 -3.55 0.02
CA PHE A 157 7.23 -3.94 -1.37
C PHE A 157 5.83 -4.13 -1.95
N VAL A 158 5.52 -3.43 -3.03
CA VAL A 158 4.30 -3.63 -3.81
C VAL A 158 4.68 -4.44 -5.03
N VAL A 159 4.32 -5.72 -5.04
CA VAL A 159 4.75 -6.67 -6.06
C VAL A 159 3.64 -6.96 -7.08
N ALA A 160 4.03 -7.48 -8.25
CA ALA A 160 3.13 -7.74 -9.37
C ALA A 160 2.28 -6.52 -9.76
N ALA A 161 2.88 -5.32 -9.71
CA ALA A 161 2.22 -4.07 -10.08
C ALA A 161 2.10 -3.92 -11.61
N ASN A 162 1.59 -4.94 -12.27
CA ASN A 162 1.49 -5.05 -13.72
C ASN A 162 0.20 -4.43 -14.25
N ARG A 163 0.19 -4.05 -15.54
CA ARG A 163 -1.04 -3.70 -16.27
C ARG A 163 -2.07 -4.85 -16.13
N ASN A 164 -3.34 -4.54 -15.94
CA ASN A 164 -4.46 -5.46 -15.68
C ASN A 164 -4.47 -6.09 -14.26
N VAL A 165 -3.44 -5.88 -13.47
CA VAL A 165 -3.40 -6.23 -12.04
C VAL A 165 -3.60 -4.99 -11.18
N LEU A 166 -2.92 -3.89 -11.54
CA LEU A 166 -3.06 -2.57 -10.92
C LEU A 166 -3.18 -1.49 -12.00
N PRO A 167 -4.38 -0.93 -12.20
CA PRO A 167 -5.68 -1.37 -11.64
C PRO A 167 -6.15 -2.70 -12.23
N LEU A 168 -7.07 -3.41 -11.54
CA LEU A 168 -7.76 -4.56 -12.13
C LEU A 168 -8.59 -4.09 -13.33
N SER A 169 -8.59 -4.85 -14.42
CA SER A 169 -9.35 -4.51 -15.62
C SER A 169 -10.85 -4.30 -15.32
N SER A 170 -11.41 -5.08 -14.39
CA SER A 170 -12.79 -4.94 -13.94
C SER A 170 -13.07 -3.66 -13.10
N ALA A 171 -12.02 -2.96 -12.67
CA ALA A 171 -12.14 -1.72 -11.92
C ALA A 171 -12.01 -0.47 -12.81
N ILE A 172 -11.58 -0.65 -14.07
CA ILE A 172 -11.52 0.40 -15.08
C ILE A 172 -12.94 0.55 -15.63
N ILE A 173 -13.63 1.60 -15.23
CA ILE A 173 -14.92 1.96 -15.83
C ILE A 173 -14.54 2.76 -17.06
N ASN A 174 -14.78 2.22 -18.26
CA ASN A 174 -14.71 3.02 -19.48
C ASN A 174 -15.78 4.10 -19.39
N THR A 175 -15.37 5.31 -19.06
CA THR A 175 -16.25 6.50 -19.07
C THR A 175 -16.28 7.16 -20.45
N ASP A 176 -15.60 6.58 -21.43
CA ASP A 176 -15.54 7.08 -22.81
C ASP A 176 -16.34 6.13 -23.74
N ALA A 177 -17.66 6.25 -23.69
CA ALA A 177 -18.57 5.80 -24.73
C ALA A 177 -19.65 6.86 -24.95
#